data_cc790afe6d66b8df27da3509d5e57853
#
_entry.id   cc790afe6d66b8df27da3509d5e57853
#
_cell.length_a   1.000
_cell.length_b   1.000
_cell.length_c   1.000
_cell.angle_alpha   90.00
_cell.angle_beta   90.00
_cell.angle_gamma   90.00
#
_symmetry.space_group_name_H-M   'P 1'
#
loop_
_entity.id
_entity.type
_entity.pdbx_description
1 polymer ?
#
loop_
_entity_poly.entity_id
_entity_poly.type
_entity_poly.pdbx_seq_one_letter_code
_entity_poly.pdbx_strand_id
1 'polypeptide(L)' 'MDKITHQVRAEHWAKIMNECINSGMSKTAWCRANGISEKQFFYWQRILRREAFEKSQNL' A
#
# COMPACT_ATOMS: atom_id res chain seq x y z
N MET A 1 -18.64 -7.12 5.70
CA MET A 1 -17.28 -6.85 6.09
C MET A 1 -17.14 -5.41 6.49
N ASP A 2 -16.57 -5.17 7.61
CA ASP A 2 -16.68 -3.83 8.12
C ASP A 2 -15.58 -2.91 7.61
N LYS A 3 -15.91 -1.61 7.62
CA LYS A 3 -15.02 -0.59 7.11
C LYS A 3 -13.77 -0.44 7.96
N ILE A 4 -13.87 -0.79 9.22
CA ILE A 4 -12.75 -0.68 10.15
C ILE A 4 -11.62 -1.62 9.76
N THR A 5 -11.97 -2.86 9.39
CA THR A 5 -10.97 -3.83 8.97
C THR A 5 -10.24 -3.35 7.72
N HIS A 6 -10.99 -2.82 6.75
CA HIS A 6 -10.38 -2.28 5.54
C HIS A 6 -9.46 -1.12 5.86
N GLN A 7 -9.88 -0.20 6.72
CA GLN A 7 -9.07 0.95 7.08
C GLN A 7 -7.78 0.54 7.77
N VAL A 8 -7.85 -0.42 8.68
CA VAL A 8 -6.66 -0.90 9.38
C VAL A 8 -5.66 -1.49 8.39
N ARG A 9 -6.16 -2.29 7.45
CA ARG A 9 -5.31 -2.89 6.44
C ARG A 9 -4.72 -1.83 5.52
N ALA A 10 -5.52 -0.85 5.12
CA ALA A 10 -5.06 0.22 4.25
C ALA A 10 -3.94 1.03 4.92
N GLU A 11 -4.09 1.34 6.20
CA GLU A 11 -3.07 2.07 6.94
C GLU A 11 -1.79 1.25 7.05
N HIS A 12 -1.94 -0.04 7.31
CA HIS A 12 -0.79 -0.95 7.40
C HIS A 12 -0.01 -0.97 6.07
N TRP A 13 -0.72 -1.10 4.96
CA TRP A 13 -0.08 -1.15 3.65
C TRP A 13 0.50 0.19 3.24
N ALA A 14 -0.14 1.29 3.63
CA ALA A 14 0.41 2.61 3.36
C ALA A 14 1.76 2.77 4.06
N LYS A 15 1.86 2.29 5.29
CA LYS A 15 3.10 2.32 6.04
C LYS A 15 4.18 1.48 5.36
N ILE A 16 3.80 0.27 4.93
CA ILE A 16 4.71 -0.63 4.22
C ILE A 16 5.23 0.04 2.95
N MET A 17 4.35 0.66 2.19
CA MET A 17 4.75 1.32 0.95
C MET A 17 5.68 2.50 1.20
N ASN A 18 5.42 3.24 2.26
CA ASN A 18 6.28 4.35 2.63
C ASN A 18 7.68 3.87 2.99
N GLU A 19 7.78 2.78 3.71
CA GLU A 19 9.07 2.19 4.04
C GLU A 19 9.81 1.74 2.79
N CYS A 20 9.09 1.17 1.82
CA CYS A 20 9.68 0.76 0.56
C CYS A 20 10.27 1.96 -0.18
N ILE A 21 9.52 3.05 -0.25
CA ILE A 21 9.99 4.26 -0.92
C ILE A 21 11.22 4.81 -0.24
N ASN A 22 11.22 4.84 1.08
CA ASN A 22 12.33 5.37 1.85
C ASN A 22 13.59 4.52 1.76
N SER A 23 13.43 3.24 1.42
CA SER A 23 14.57 2.32 1.32
C SER A 23 15.42 2.58 0.09
N GLY A 24 14.84 3.21 -0.92
CA GLY A 24 15.52 3.41 -2.19
C GLY A 24 15.63 2.16 -3.05
N MET A 25 15.07 1.04 -2.61
CA MET A 25 15.10 -0.22 -3.35
C MET A 25 13.93 -0.29 -4.32
N SER A 26 14.06 -1.15 -5.35
CA SER A 26 12.92 -1.42 -6.20
C SER A 26 11.85 -2.16 -5.38
N LYS A 27 10.60 -2.03 -5.81
CA LYS A 27 9.48 -2.65 -5.09
C LYS A 27 9.65 -4.15 -4.98
N THR A 28 10.07 -4.78 -6.06
CA THR A 28 10.28 -6.23 -6.09
C THR A 28 11.38 -6.65 -5.14
N ALA A 29 12.52 -5.96 -5.19
CA ALA A 29 13.65 -6.29 -4.33
C ALA A 29 13.32 -6.09 -2.86
N TRP A 30 12.63 -4.98 -2.55
CA TRP A 30 12.25 -4.67 -1.18
C TRP A 30 11.27 -5.71 -0.63
N CYS A 31 10.28 -6.10 -1.43
CA CYS A 31 9.32 -7.12 -1.00
C CYS A 31 10.00 -8.44 -0.70
N ARG A 32 10.94 -8.85 -1.53
CA ARG A 32 11.68 -10.08 -1.31
C ARG A 32 12.51 -10.02 -0.04
N ALA A 33 13.18 -8.91 0.17
CA ALA A 33 14.04 -8.74 1.34
C ALA A 33 13.23 -8.75 2.65
N ASN A 34 11.97 -8.33 2.60
CA ASN A 34 11.13 -8.24 3.78
C ASN A 34 10.08 -9.35 3.88
N GLY A 35 10.12 -10.32 2.98
CA GLY A 35 9.19 -11.44 3.02
C GLY A 35 7.75 -11.04 2.74
N ILE A 36 7.55 -10.00 1.95
CA ILE A 36 6.22 -9.48 1.63
C ILE A 36 5.80 -9.98 0.26
N SER A 37 4.53 -10.36 0.13
CA SER A 37 3.99 -10.82 -1.15
C SER A 37 3.93 -9.68 -2.15
N GLU A 38 4.62 -9.83 -3.27
CA GLU A 38 4.59 -8.84 -4.33
C GLU A 38 3.17 -8.64 -4.86
N LYS A 39 2.43 -9.75 -4.96
CA LYS A 39 1.06 -9.72 -5.46
C LYS A 39 0.18 -8.84 -4.61
N GLN A 40 0.25 -9.02 -3.29
CA GLN A 40 -0.52 -8.21 -2.36
C GLN A 40 -0.03 -6.77 -2.34
N PHE A 41 1.27 -6.57 -2.42
CA PHE A 41 1.84 -5.23 -2.43
C PHE A 41 1.28 -4.41 -3.59
N PHE A 42 1.30 -4.96 -4.81
CA PHE A 42 0.80 -4.25 -5.98
C PHE A 42 -0.71 -4.10 -5.95
N TYR A 43 -1.41 -5.08 -5.40
CA TYR A 43 -2.86 -4.99 -5.23
C TYR A 43 -3.23 -3.80 -4.33
N TRP A 44 -2.57 -3.68 -3.18
CA TRP A 44 -2.84 -2.59 -2.25
C TRP A 44 -2.37 -1.25 -2.77
N GLN A 45 -1.29 -1.25 -3.54
CA GLN A 45 -0.83 -0.03 -4.18
C GLN A 45 -1.90 0.54 -5.09
N ARG A 46 -2.55 -0.33 -5.84
CA ARG A 46 -3.64 0.10 -6.72
C ARG A 46 -4.82 0.66 -5.93
N ILE A 47 -5.21 -0.04 -4.87
CA ILE A 47 -6.33 0.37 -4.03
C ILE A 47 -6.05 1.72 -3.39
N LEU A 48 -4.89 1.89 -2.80
CA LEU A 48 -4.55 3.12 -2.11
C LEU A 48 -4.44 4.30 -3.07
N ARG A 49 -3.93 4.05 -4.27
CA ARG A 49 -3.86 5.10 -5.29
C ARG A 49 -5.26 5.54 -5.70
N ARG A 50 -6.17 4.58 -5.87
CA ARG A 50 -7.54 4.89 -6.24
C ARG A 50 -8.23 5.69 -5.15
N GLU A 51 -8.07 5.29 -3.90
CA GLU A 51 -8.70 6.00 -2.78
C GLU A 51 -8.17 7.42 -2.66
N ALA A 52 -6.87 7.59 -2.84
CA ALA A 52 -6.28 8.92 -2.81
C ALA A 52 -6.82 9.80 -3.92
N PHE A 53 -7.00 9.22 -5.11
CA PHE A 53 -7.54 9.94 -6.25
C PHE A 53 -8.99 10.37 -6.00
N GLU A 54 -9.78 9.47 -5.43
CA GLU A 54 -11.17 9.78 -5.13
C GLU A 54 -11.28 10.89 -4.08
N LYS A 55 -10.43 10.88 -3.08
CA LYS A 55 -10.39 11.94 -2.10
C LYS A 55 -10.06 13.29 -2.72
N SER A 56 -9.12 13.28 -3.67
CA SER A 56 -8.74 14.52 -4.35
C SER A 56 -9.90 15.11 -5.14
N GLN A 57 -10.76 14.26 -5.67
CA GLN A 57 -11.88 14.72 -6.48
C GLN A 57 -13.05 15.23 -5.65
N ASN A 58 -13.08 14.94 -4.38
CA ASN A 58 -14.17 15.34 -3.51
C ASN A 58 -14.00 16.74 -2.93
N LEU A 59 -13.19 17.54 -3.49
CA LEU A 59 -12.99 18.92 -3.06
C LEU A 59 -14.05 19.88 -3.65
#